data_5e0666631bba5fb6f5cce88f771c6268
#
_entry.id   5e0666631bba5fb6f5cce88f771c6268
#
_cell.length_a   1.000
_cell.length_b   1.000
_cell.length_c   1.000
_cell.angle_alpha   90.00
_cell.angle_beta   90.00
_cell.angle_gamma   90.00
#
_symmetry.space_group_name_H-M   'P 1'
#
loop_
_entity.id
_entity.type
_entity.pdbx_description
1 polymer ?
#
loop_
_entity_poly.entity_id
_entity_poly.type
_entity_poly.pdbx_seq_one_letter_code
_entity_poly.pdbx_strand_id
1 'polypeptide(L)'
;MKFESIKNTLISKQALLIGVVLFAGLLAGIYILSTGKAQSSMDEHGHHGKEEHSDEMQHADDAGEPQKGPHSGRLFVADGYGLELSIFEQGVEPQFRIYTYQNGKPVDADLTKATITLERLGTKPQIFNFKKENDYLKGDAVVVEPHSFKAKIAAQNGGKVHSFEFEQVEARVTMSDAQLKSNGVQIATAGPARIKTALQLIGEIELNEDRTVHI
;
A
#
# COMPACT_ATOMS: atom_id res chain seq x y z
N MET A 1 25.43 -62.50 40.23
CA MET A 1 24.83 -61.30 39.69
C MET A 1 25.59 -60.94 38.42
N LYS A 2 24.99 -61.17 37.26
CA LYS A 2 25.60 -60.92 35.94
C LYS A 2 25.25 -59.51 35.49
N PHE A 3 26.26 -58.66 35.30
CA PHE A 3 26.11 -57.40 34.57
C PHE A 3 26.14 -57.74 33.06
N GLU A 4 25.02 -57.59 32.40
CA GLU A 4 24.90 -57.75 30.95
C GLU A 4 25.47 -56.53 30.22
N SER A 5 26.35 -56.84 29.30
CA SER A 5 27.06 -56.02 28.33
C SER A 5 26.14 -55.05 27.60
N ILE A 6 26.48 -53.75 27.67
CA ILE A 6 25.92 -52.72 26.80
C ILE A 6 26.47 -52.99 25.40
N LYS A 7 25.61 -53.47 24.49
CA LYS A 7 25.92 -53.69 23.06
C LYS A 7 26.24 -52.34 22.42
N ASN A 8 27.48 -52.16 21.98
CA ASN A 8 27.91 -51.14 21.05
C ASN A 8 27.09 -51.30 19.76
N THR A 9 26.05 -50.47 19.61
CA THR A 9 25.31 -50.37 18.35
C THR A 9 26.23 -49.73 17.31
N LEU A 10 26.72 -50.52 16.38
CA LEU A 10 27.48 -50.06 15.22
C LEU A 10 26.61 -49.05 14.47
N ILE A 11 26.90 -47.77 14.61
CA ILE A 11 26.26 -46.74 13.81
C ILE A 11 26.58 -47.05 12.35
N SER A 12 25.58 -47.43 11.55
CA SER A 12 25.79 -47.73 10.15
C SER A 12 26.37 -46.51 9.43
N LYS A 13 27.26 -46.72 8.46
CA LYS A 13 27.84 -45.62 7.66
C LYS A 13 26.76 -44.71 7.09
N GLN A 14 25.58 -45.22 6.83
CA GLN A 14 24.42 -44.44 6.37
C GLN A 14 23.83 -43.54 7.47
N ALA A 15 23.73 -44.03 8.71
CA ALA A 15 23.28 -43.19 9.85
C ALA A 15 24.24 -42.04 10.16
N LEU A 16 25.53 -42.30 10.02
CA LEU A 16 26.57 -41.26 10.18
C LEU A 16 26.49 -40.21 9.06
N LEU A 17 26.27 -40.65 7.80
CA LEU A 17 26.07 -39.72 6.66
C LEU A 17 24.81 -38.84 6.83
N ILE A 18 23.69 -39.43 7.26
CA ILE A 18 22.45 -38.68 7.53
C ILE A 18 22.67 -37.66 8.65
N GLY A 19 23.38 -38.04 9.71
CA GLY A 19 23.72 -37.12 10.81
C GLY A 19 24.56 -35.94 10.37
N VAL A 20 25.55 -36.13 9.50
CA VAL A 20 26.40 -35.07 8.94
C VAL A 20 25.58 -34.10 8.08
N VAL A 21 24.69 -34.62 7.22
CA VAL A 21 23.84 -33.79 6.35
C VAL A 21 22.87 -32.95 7.17
N LEU A 22 22.24 -33.54 8.19
CA LEU A 22 21.32 -32.79 9.07
C LEU A 22 22.05 -31.72 9.88
N PHE A 23 23.25 -32.03 10.37
CA PHE A 23 24.08 -31.05 11.11
C PHE A 23 24.56 -29.91 10.21
N ALA A 24 24.99 -30.21 8.98
CA ALA A 24 25.38 -29.20 8.00
C ALA A 24 24.18 -28.29 7.60
N GLY A 25 22.98 -28.87 7.43
CA GLY A 25 21.76 -28.14 7.17
C GLY A 25 21.37 -27.21 8.31
N LEU A 26 21.52 -27.65 9.56
CA LEU A 26 21.24 -26.84 10.74
C LEU A 26 22.24 -25.69 10.88
N LEU A 27 23.52 -25.89 10.62
CA LEU A 27 24.52 -24.82 10.61
C LEU A 27 24.26 -23.81 9.49
N ALA A 28 23.92 -24.26 8.29
CA ALA A 28 23.54 -23.38 7.18
C ALA A 28 22.30 -22.55 7.50
N GLY A 29 21.29 -23.16 8.13
CA GLY A 29 20.09 -22.46 8.59
C GLY A 29 20.39 -21.37 9.63
N ILE A 30 21.22 -21.67 10.61
CA ILE A 30 21.68 -20.69 11.63
C ILE A 30 22.49 -19.56 10.96
N TYR A 31 23.34 -19.89 9.99
CA TYR A 31 24.13 -18.90 9.27
C TYR A 31 23.24 -17.95 8.47
N ILE A 32 22.25 -18.46 7.72
CA ILE A 32 21.29 -17.66 6.96
C ILE A 32 20.46 -16.75 7.88
N LEU A 33 20.01 -17.26 9.02
CA LEU A 33 19.26 -16.48 10.02
C LEU A 33 20.12 -15.42 10.73
N SER A 34 21.41 -15.66 10.89
CA SER A 34 22.32 -14.72 11.54
C SER A 34 22.87 -13.64 10.59
N THR A 35 22.90 -13.90 9.28
CA THR A 35 23.39 -12.96 8.26
C THR A 35 22.26 -12.15 7.60
N GLY A 36 21.02 -12.31 8.02
CA GLY A 36 19.85 -11.61 7.52
C GLY A 36 19.77 -10.11 7.89
N LYS A 37 20.90 -9.37 7.82
CA LYS A 37 20.89 -7.92 7.64
C LYS A 37 20.87 -7.65 6.14
N ALA A 38 19.75 -7.13 5.67
CA ALA A 38 19.62 -6.63 4.31
C ALA A 38 20.76 -5.64 4.03
N GLN A 39 21.67 -6.04 3.15
CA GLN A 39 22.72 -5.20 2.63
C GLN A 39 22.15 -4.49 1.41
N SER A 40 21.74 -3.23 1.61
CA SER A 40 21.52 -2.32 0.50
C SER A 40 22.89 -2.00 -0.10
N SER A 41 23.06 -2.30 -1.38
CA SER A 41 24.23 -1.94 -2.17
C SER A 41 24.36 -0.41 -2.23
N MET A 42 25.37 0.12 -1.58
CA MET A 42 25.88 1.47 -1.82
C MET A 42 26.86 1.40 -2.97
N ASP A 43 26.57 2.12 -4.04
CA ASP A 43 27.59 2.56 -4.98
C ASP A 43 28.13 3.91 -4.52
N GLU A 44 29.44 3.90 -4.30
CA GLU A 44 30.27 4.99 -3.83
C GLU A 44 30.65 5.90 -5.00
N HIS A 45 30.25 7.19 -4.97
CA HIS A 45 31.01 8.26 -5.59
C HIS A 45 31.00 9.49 -4.69
N GLY A 46 32.16 9.74 -4.10
CA GLY A 46 32.44 10.95 -3.33
C GLY A 46 32.61 12.18 -4.21
N HIS A 47 32.26 13.35 -3.68
CA HIS A 47 33.16 14.52 -3.63
C HIS A 47 32.61 15.61 -2.72
N HIS A 48 33.56 16.19 -1.97
CA HIS A 48 33.56 17.32 -1.06
C HIS A 48 32.73 18.56 -1.46
N GLY A 49 32.25 19.24 -0.41
CA GLY A 49 31.86 20.64 -0.46
C GLY A 49 31.09 21.06 0.79
N LYS A 50 31.81 21.56 1.81
CA LYS A 50 31.26 22.28 2.95
C LYS A 50 30.83 23.65 2.48
N GLU A 51 29.58 24.07 2.78
CA GLU A 51 29.26 25.46 3.13
C GLU A 51 27.91 25.47 3.85
N GLU A 52 27.93 26.11 5.03
CA GLU A 52 26.79 26.39 5.87
C GLU A 52 25.96 27.52 5.25
N HIS A 53 24.65 27.34 5.13
CA HIS A 53 23.68 28.41 5.31
C HIS A 53 22.37 27.88 5.85
N SER A 54 22.06 28.29 7.06
CA SER A 54 20.75 28.28 7.66
C SER A 54 19.77 29.04 6.78
N ASP A 55 18.63 28.40 6.43
CA ASP A 55 17.34 29.08 6.52
C ASP A 55 16.22 28.00 6.42
N GLU A 56 15.35 28.09 7.41
CA GLU A 56 14.19 27.24 7.58
C GLU A 56 13.20 27.43 6.41
N MET A 57 12.97 26.35 5.65
CA MET A 57 11.65 26.03 5.09
C MET A 57 11.59 24.52 4.93
N GLN A 58 10.95 23.86 5.89
CA GLN A 58 10.57 22.46 5.80
C GLN A 58 9.56 22.30 4.67
N HIS A 59 10.04 22.03 3.45
CA HIS A 59 9.25 21.35 2.45
C HIS A 59 9.35 19.85 2.73
N ALA A 60 8.27 19.31 3.30
CA ALA A 60 8.07 17.90 3.50
C ALA A 60 7.80 17.22 2.14
N ASP A 61 8.86 16.84 1.43
CA ASP A 61 8.83 15.97 0.27
C ASP A 61 9.95 14.90 0.36
N ASP A 62 10.06 14.27 1.53
CA ASP A 62 10.75 12.99 1.66
C ASP A 62 9.69 11.92 1.94
N ALA A 63 8.99 11.51 0.87
CA ALA A 63 8.02 10.43 0.91
C ALA A 63 8.76 9.08 0.93
N GLY A 64 9.46 8.82 2.04
CA GLY A 64 9.85 7.46 2.40
C GLY A 64 8.61 6.55 2.37
N GLU A 65 8.80 5.24 2.15
CA GLU A 65 7.68 4.30 2.20
C GLU A 65 6.86 4.52 3.48
N PRO A 66 5.52 4.58 3.38
CA PRO A 66 4.67 4.83 4.54
C PRO A 66 4.90 3.76 5.59
N GLN A 67 5.08 4.18 6.85
CA GLN A 67 5.22 3.26 7.96
C GLN A 67 4.00 2.32 8.00
N LYS A 68 4.25 1.01 8.08
CA LYS A 68 3.22 -0.02 8.17
C LYS A 68 2.98 -0.41 9.62
N GLY A 69 1.72 -0.56 9.99
CA GLY A 69 1.31 -1.10 11.27
C GLY A 69 1.24 -2.62 11.28
N PRO A 70 0.90 -3.23 12.44
CA PRO A 70 0.79 -4.67 12.61
C PRO A 70 -0.21 -5.37 11.67
N HIS A 71 -1.23 -4.66 11.18
CA HIS A 71 -2.24 -5.17 10.25
C HIS A 71 -1.92 -4.82 8.78
N SER A 72 -0.65 -4.47 8.50
CA SER A 72 -0.16 -4.08 7.17
C SER A 72 -0.80 -2.81 6.60
N GLY A 73 -1.56 -2.07 7.40
CA GLY A 73 -2.11 -0.78 7.08
C GLY A 73 -1.07 0.34 7.22
N ARG A 74 -1.42 1.52 6.74
CA ARG A 74 -0.61 2.74 6.92
C ARG A 74 -0.74 3.22 8.37
N LEU A 75 0.39 3.32 9.08
CA LEU A 75 0.45 3.77 10.46
C LEU A 75 0.78 5.25 10.54
N PHE A 76 -0.04 5.99 11.26
CA PHE A 76 0.15 7.39 11.61
C PHE A 76 0.40 7.50 13.10
N VAL A 77 1.39 8.29 13.51
CA VAL A 77 1.72 8.48 14.93
C VAL A 77 1.83 9.97 15.25
N ALA A 78 1.14 10.41 16.29
CA ALA A 78 1.24 11.77 16.81
C ALA A 78 1.05 11.77 18.33
N ASP A 79 1.98 12.34 19.08
CA ASP A 79 1.93 12.49 20.54
C ASP A 79 1.65 11.18 21.30
N GLY A 80 2.25 10.09 20.84
CA GLY A 80 2.07 8.76 21.41
C GLY A 80 0.76 8.08 21.02
N TYR A 81 -0.16 8.76 20.35
CA TYR A 81 -1.34 8.15 19.73
C TYR A 81 -0.95 7.59 18.36
N GLY A 82 -1.33 6.35 18.09
CA GLY A 82 -1.16 5.67 16.81
C GLY A 82 -2.49 5.31 16.18
N LEU A 83 -2.63 5.54 14.89
CA LEU A 83 -3.77 5.15 14.07
C LEU A 83 -3.26 4.38 12.86
N GLU A 84 -3.67 3.14 12.71
CA GLU A 84 -3.39 2.34 11.52
C GLU A 84 -4.65 2.25 10.66
N LEU A 85 -4.56 2.69 9.41
CA LEU A 85 -5.62 2.60 8.43
C LEU A 85 -5.31 1.54 7.39
N SER A 86 -6.22 0.60 7.20
CA SER A 86 -6.15 -0.40 6.14
C SER A 86 -7.42 -0.40 5.29
N ILE A 87 -7.29 -0.79 4.02
CA ILE A 87 -8.42 -1.20 3.17
C ILE A 87 -8.44 -2.72 3.23
N PHE A 88 -9.54 -3.27 3.71
CA PHE A 88 -9.75 -4.71 3.83
C PHE A 88 -10.78 -5.19 2.81
N GLU A 89 -10.40 -6.19 2.01
CA GLU A 89 -11.22 -6.69 0.88
C GLU A 89 -11.22 -8.22 0.75
N GLN A 90 -10.72 -8.93 1.78
CA GLN A 90 -10.71 -10.39 1.76
C GLN A 90 -12.10 -10.96 2.04
N GLY A 91 -12.78 -11.43 0.99
CA GLY A 91 -14.12 -12.05 1.10
C GLY A 91 -15.26 -11.07 1.40
N VAL A 92 -15.00 -9.77 1.37
CA VAL A 92 -15.98 -8.69 1.54
C VAL A 92 -15.67 -7.56 0.56
N GLU A 93 -16.62 -6.66 0.33
CA GLU A 93 -16.35 -5.43 -0.41
C GLU A 93 -15.30 -4.58 0.29
N PRO A 94 -14.46 -3.83 -0.48
CA PRO A 94 -13.40 -3.00 0.09
C PRO A 94 -13.94 -2.05 1.16
N GLN A 95 -13.41 -2.17 2.38
CA GLN A 95 -13.84 -1.37 3.53
C GLN A 95 -12.65 -0.83 4.31
N PHE A 96 -12.76 0.39 4.81
CA PHE A 96 -11.77 0.91 5.75
C PHE A 96 -11.87 0.24 7.10
N ARG A 97 -10.69 -0.12 7.65
CA ARG A 97 -10.53 -0.54 9.05
C ARG A 97 -9.48 0.33 9.71
N ILE A 98 -9.78 0.82 10.92
CA ILE A 98 -8.87 1.60 11.75
C ILE A 98 -8.57 0.81 13.01
N TYR A 99 -7.28 0.61 13.29
CA TYR A 99 -6.76 0.09 14.55
C TYR A 99 -6.07 1.21 15.30
N THR A 100 -6.21 1.25 16.62
CA THR A 100 -5.71 2.34 17.46
C THR A 100 -4.71 1.88 18.49
N TYR A 101 -3.73 2.72 18.75
CA TYR A 101 -2.60 2.42 19.62
C TYR A 101 -2.33 3.60 20.55
N GLN A 102 -1.83 3.28 21.75
CA GLN A 102 -1.27 4.26 22.67
C GLN A 102 0.14 3.83 23.05
N ASN A 103 1.14 4.67 22.78
CA ASN A 103 2.56 4.37 22.99
C ASN A 103 2.97 3.00 22.37
N GLY A 104 2.49 2.72 21.17
CA GLY A 104 2.76 1.50 20.42
C GLY A 104 1.99 0.25 20.89
N LYS A 105 1.13 0.35 21.90
CA LYS A 105 0.29 -0.75 22.39
C LYS A 105 -1.13 -0.61 21.88
N PRO A 106 -1.80 -1.69 21.42
CA PRO A 106 -3.19 -1.66 21.03
C PRO A 106 -4.08 -1.14 22.17
N VAL A 107 -5.06 -0.31 21.80
CA VAL A 107 -6.08 0.18 22.74
C VAL A 107 -7.47 -0.06 22.17
N ASP A 108 -8.49 -0.02 23.04
CA ASP A 108 -9.86 -0.23 22.63
C ASP A 108 -10.28 0.82 21.59
N ALA A 109 -10.75 0.34 20.45
CA ALA A 109 -11.20 1.18 19.34
C ALA A 109 -12.35 2.13 19.73
N ASP A 110 -13.20 1.77 20.69
CA ASP A 110 -14.29 2.64 21.21
C ASP A 110 -13.78 3.95 21.82
N LEU A 111 -12.52 4.02 22.24
CA LEU A 111 -11.92 5.25 22.78
C LEU A 111 -11.68 6.29 21.70
N THR A 112 -11.83 5.92 20.42
CA THR A 112 -11.59 6.80 19.29
C THR A 112 -12.84 7.01 18.46
N LYS A 113 -13.14 8.27 18.15
CA LYS A 113 -14.12 8.66 17.13
C LYS A 113 -13.35 9.12 15.91
N ALA A 114 -13.56 8.48 14.76
CA ALA A 114 -12.84 8.80 13.54
C ALA A 114 -13.79 9.17 12.40
N THR A 115 -13.32 10.05 11.52
CA THR A 115 -13.92 10.33 10.22
C THR A 115 -12.81 10.40 9.17
N ILE A 116 -13.10 9.93 7.96
CA ILE A 116 -12.21 10.08 6.82
C ILE A 116 -12.96 10.79 5.70
N THR A 117 -12.33 11.83 5.15
CA THR A 117 -12.79 12.47 3.93
C THR A 117 -11.88 12.07 2.79
N LEU A 118 -12.45 11.42 1.76
CA LEU A 118 -11.75 11.09 0.52
C LEU A 118 -12.04 12.13 -0.54
N GLU A 119 -10.99 12.63 -1.15
CA GLU A 119 -11.04 13.51 -2.32
C GLU A 119 -10.48 12.76 -3.53
N ARG A 120 -11.28 12.66 -4.59
CA ARG A 120 -10.89 12.07 -5.88
C ARG A 120 -11.10 13.08 -6.98
N LEU A 121 -10.24 13.02 -8.01
CA LEU A 121 -10.35 13.92 -9.14
C LEU A 121 -11.72 13.74 -9.84
N GLY A 122 -12.41 14.87 -10.07
CA GLY A 122 -13.68 14.89 -10.80
C GLY A 122 -14.91 14.42 -10.02
N THR A 123 -14.78 14.09 -8.74
CA THR A 123 -15.91 13.66 -7.89
C THR A 123 -16.07 14.54 -6.68
N LYS A 124 -17.26 14.49 -6.05
CA LYS A 124 -17.48 15.15 -4.76
C LYS A 124 -16.73 14.39 -3.65
N PRO A 125 -16.21 15.08 -2.61
CA PRO A 125 -15.63 14.41 -1.46
C PRO A 125 -16.61 13.41 -0.84
N GLN A 126 -16.09 12.23 -0.48
CA GLN A 126 -16.82 11.17 0.20
C GLN A 126 -16.40 11.15 1.68
N ILE A 127 -17.36 11.13 2.59
CA ILE A 127 -17.10 11.07 4.02
C ILE A 127 -17.44 9.68 4.53
N PHE A 128 -16.50 9.08 5.28
CA PHE A 128 -16.65 7.82 5.98
C PHE A 128 -16.74 8.08 7.48
N ASN A 129 -17.78 7.55 8.10
CA ASN A 129 -17.89 7.47 9.55
C ASN A 129 -17.56 6.05 10.00
N PHE A 130 -17.20 5.91 11.25
CA PHE A 130 -16.68 4.65 11.77
C PHE A 130 -17.49 4.18 12.96
N LYS A 131 -17.66 2.86 13.05
CA LYS A 131 -18.26 2.16 14.19
C LYS A 131 -17.35 1.02 14.61
N LYS A 132 -17.29 0.76 15.91
CA LYS A 132 -16.53 -0.39 16.43
C LYS A 132 -17.11 -1.70 15.92
N GLU A 133 -16.20 -2.56 15.46
CA GLU A 133 -16.45 -3.95 15.13
C GLU A 133 -15.23 -4.76 15.60
N ASN A 134 -15.42 -5.61 16.62
CA ASN A 134 -14.34 -6.35 17.30
C ASN A 134 -13.25 -5.41 17.86
N ASP A 135 -12.00 -5.52 17.38
CA ASP A 135 -10.83 -4.77 17.81
C ASP A 135 -10.49 -3.58 16.90
N TYR A 136 -11.34 -3.27 15.91
CA TYR A 136 -11.15 -2.17 14.97
C TYR A 136 -12.41 -1.31 14.82
N LEU A 137 -12.22 -0.14 14.23
CA LEU A 137 -13.31 0.69 13.73
C LEU A 137 -13.52 0.39 12.25
N LYS A 138 -14.75 0.06 11.87
CA LYS A 138 -15.16 -0.20 10.49
C LYS A 138 -15.82 1.01 9.88
N GLY A 139 -15.42 1.37 8.66
CA GLY A 139 -16.06 2.40 7.86
C GLY A 139 -17.47 2.00 7.42
N ASP A 140 -18.35 2.99 7.30
CA ASP A 140 -19.79 2.82 7.01
C ASP A 140 -20.12 2.69 5.51
N ALA A 141 -19.10 2.76 4.63
CA ALA A 141 -19.28 2.67 3.20
C ALA A 141 -18.16 1.87 2.51
N VAL A 142 -18.43 1.43 1.29
CA VAL A 142 -17.45 0.75 0.41
C VAL A 142 -16.42 1.75 -0.08
N VAL A 143 -15.15 1.32 -0.09
CA VAL A 143 -14.05 2.08 -0.70
C VAL A 143 -13.96 1.68 -2.16
N VAL A 144 -14.64 2.43 -3.02
CA VAL A 144 -14.74 2.12 -4.46
C VAL A 144 -13.35 2.23 -5.13
N GLU A 145 -13.04 1.27 -6.01
CA GLU A 145 -11.85 1.31 -6.86
C GLU A 145 -11.96 2.36 -7.99
N PRO A 146 -10.83 2.89 -8.50
CA PRO A 146 -9.47 2.62 -8.03
C PRO A 146 -9.19 3.31 -6.69
N HIS A 147 -8.32 2.69 -5.86
CA HIS A 147 -7.92 3.26 -4.57
C HIS A 147 -6.90 4.40 -4.75
N SER A 148 -7.20 5.31 -5.67
CA SER A 148 -6.43 6.53 -5.92
C SER A 148 -7.20 7.73 -5.41
N PHE A 149 -6.72 8.31 -4.31
CA PHE A 149 -7.40 9.39 -3.60
C PHE A 149 -6.45 10.14 -2.65
N LYS A 150 -6.86 11.35 -2.30
CA LYS A 150 -6.33 12.09 -1.16
C LYS A 150 -7.27 11.87 0.03
N ALA A 151 -6.72 11.45 1.16
CA ALA A 151 -7.48 11.17 2.37
C ALA A 151 -7.11 12.14 3.49
N LYS A 152 -8.13 12.67 4.15
CA LYS A 152 -8.01 13.47 5.37
C LYS A 152 -8.68 12.71 6.49
N ILE A 153 -7.92 12.39 7.53
CA ILE A 153 -8.38 11.63 8.70
C ILE A 153 -8.48 12.59 9.87
N ALA A 154 -9.61 12.60 10.53
CA ALA A 154 -9.78 13.23 11.83
C ALA A 154 -10.14 12.16 12.86
N ALA A 155 -9.29 12.03 13.90
CA ALA A 155 -9.48 11.04 14.96
C ALA A 155 -9.47 11.73 16.32
N GLN A 156 -10.54 11.60 17.08
CA GLN A 156 -10.66 12.13 18.44
C GLN A 156 -10.44 11.00 19.45
N ASN A 157 -9.42 11.14 20.29
CA ASN A 157 -9.13 10.20 21.37
C ASN A 157 -8.83 10.99 22.65
N GLY A 158 -9.43 10.61 23.79
CA GLY A 158 -9.21 11.28 25.07
C GLY A 158 -9.49 12.78 25.07
N GLY A 159 -10.40 13.27 24.21
CA GLY A 159 -10.72 14.68 24.06
C GLY A 159 -9.77 15.45 23.15
N LYS A 160 -8.65 14.85 22.68
CA LYS A 160 -7.71 15.42 21.72
C LYS A 160 -8.06 14.99 20.30
N VAL A 161 -7.98 15.92 19.35
CA VAL A 161 -8.18 15.63 17.93
C VAL A 161 -6.81 15.53 17.27
N HIS A 162 -6.59 14.41 16.57
CA HIS A 162 -5.44 14.14 15.72
C HIS A 162 -5.88 14.19 14.27
N SER A 163 -5.16 14.93 13.44
CA SER A 163 -5.45 15.07 12.01
C SER A 163 -4.28 14.54 11.20
N PHE A 164 -4.57 13.69 10.22
CA PHE A 164 -3.59 13.13 9.31
C PHE A 164 -4.08 13.31 7.88
N GLU A 165 -3.13 13.44 6.96
CA GLU A 165 -3.43 13.56 5.54
C GLU A 165 -2.44 12.69 4.75
N PHE A 166 -2.93 12.03 3.71
CA PHE A 166 -2.07 11.28 2.79
C PHE A 166 -2.71 11.14 1.42
N GLU A 167 -1.87 10.90 0.44
CA GLU A 167 -2.28 10.55 -0.91
C GLU A 167 -1.96 9.07 -1.17
N GLN A 168 -2.90 8.37 -1.77
CA GLN A 168 -2.72 7.02 -2.28
C GLN A 168 -2.98 7.05 -3.78
N VAL A 169 -2.06 6.45 -4.56
CA VAL A 169 -2.19 6.36 -6.00
C VAL A 169 -1.90 4.92 -6.39
N GLU A 170 -2.91 4.24 -6.92
CA GLU A 170 -2.75 2.91 -7.48
C GLU A 170 -2.09 2.96 -8.85
N ALA A 171 -1.35 1.89 -9.17
CA ALA A 171 -0.71 1.68 -10.48
C ALA A 171 0.20 2.84 -10.93
N ARG A 172 0.82 3.56 -9.97
CA ARG A 172 1.77 4.62 -10.31
C ARG A 172 3.04 4.01 -10.89
N VAL A 173 3.38 4.40 -12.11
CA VAL A 173 4.65 4.07 -12.75
C VAL A 173 5.49 5.34 -12.81
N THR A 174 6.71 5.26 -12.27
CA THR A 174 7.69 6.35 -12.42
C THR A 174 8.61 6.03 -13.59
N MET A 175 8.70 6.93 -14.55
CA MET A 175 9.56 6.80 -15.73
C MET A 175 10.46 8.03 -15.84
N SER A 176 11.73 7.81 -16.16
CA SER A 176 12.63 8.91 -16.49
C SER A 176 12.32 9.47 -17.89
N ASP A 177 12.76 10.70 -18.17
CA ASP A 177 12.61 11.32 -19.49
C ASP A 177 13.22 10.46 -20.62
N ALA A 178 14.33 9.78 -20.34
CA ALA A 178 14.97 8.86 -21.28
C ALA A 178 14.07 7.66 -21.60
N GLN A 179 13.39 7.09 -20.58
CA GLN A 179 12.44 5.98 -20.75
C GLN A 179 11.18 6.44 -21.49
N LEU A 180 10.66 7.62 -21.18
CA LEU A 180 9.52 8.19 -21.92
C LEU A 180 9.85 8.32 -23.41
N LYS A 181 11.02 8.88 -23.72
CA LYS A 181 11.47 9.11 -25.09
C LYS A 181 11.73 7.79 -25.83
N SER A 182 12.39 6.80 -25.20
CA SER A 182 12.68 5.50 -25.82
C SER A 182 11.42 4.67 -26.09
N ASN A 183 10.38 4.83 -25.28
CA ASN A 183 9.09 4.16 -25.43
C ASN A 183 8.08 4.95 -26.26
N GLY A 184 8.47 6.09 -26.85
CA GLY A 184 7.59 6.90 -27.69
C GLY A 184 6.42 7.56 -26.93
N VAL A 185 6.53 7.67 -25.60
CA VAL A 185 5.50 8.31 -24.77
C VAL A 185 5.57 9.82 -24.93
N GLN A 186 4.46 10.44 -25.30
CA GLN A 186 4.32 11.89 -25.41
C GLN A 186 3.46 12.40 -24.25
N ILE A 187 3.93 13.47 -23.61
CA ILE A 187 3.19 14.17 -22.56
C ILE A 187 2.60 15.42 -23.14
N ALA A 188 1.29 15.65 -22.91
CA ALA A 188 0.59 16.87 -23.30
C ALA A 188 -0.19 17.42 -22.12
N THR A 189 -0.27 18.73 -22.03
CA THR A 189 -1.11 19.39 -21.03
C THR A 189 -2.56 19.32 -21.45
N ALA A 190 -3.42 18.73 -20.60
CA ALA A 190 -4.86 18.73 -20.83
C ALA A 190 -5.41 20.16 -20.68
N GLY A 191 -6.26 20.56 -21.61
CA GLY A 191 -6.91 21.88 -21.60
C GLY A 191 -8.37 21.75 -22.06
N PRO A 192 -9.16 22.82 -21.94
CA PRO A 192 -10.54 22.83 -22.40
C PRO A 192 -10.57 22.61 -23.91
N ALA A 193 -11.34 21.62 -24.35
CA ALA A 193 -11.54 21.29 -25.76
C ALA A 193 -13.02 21.01 -26.07
N ARG A 194 -13.44 21.31 -27.29
CA ARG A 194 -14.75 20.87 -27.77
C ARG A 194 -14.62 19.46 -28.31
N ILE A 195 -15.22 18.51 -27.63
CA ILE A 195 -15.31 17.12 -28.08
C ILE A 195 -16.49 17.00 -29.01
N LYS A 196 -16.23 16.69 -30.30
CA LYS A 196 -17.28 16.36 -31.25
C LYS A 196 -17.61 14.88 -31.12
N THR A 197 -18.83 14.57 -30.73
CA THR A 197 -19.37 13.21 -30.82
C THR A 197 -19.95 13.00 -32.22
N ALA A 198 -19.48 11.96 -32.90
CA ALA A 198 -20.07 11.52 -34.17
C ALA A 198 -20.87 10.24 -33.88
N LEU A 199 -22.13 10.24 -34.29
CA LEU A 199 -22.97 9.06 -34.28
C LEU A 199 -23.02 8.52 -35.72
N GLN A 200 -22.53 7.33 -35.92
CA GLN A 200 -22.62 6.62 -37.21
C GLN A 200 -23.97 5.91 -37.27
N LEU A 201 -24.82 6.34 -38.13
CA LEU A 201 -26.12 5.72 -38.38
C LEU A 201 -26.07 4.94 -39.69
N ILE A 202 -26.67 3.77 -39.70
CA ILE A 202 -26.93 2.99 -40.91
C ILE A 202 -28.21 3.55 -41.52
N GLY A 203 -28.16 3.89 -42.80
CA GLY A 203 -29.31 4.35 -43.55
C GLY A 203 -29.42 3.59 -44.88
N GLU A 204 -30.63 3.37 -45.35
CA GLU A 204 -30.95 2.82 -46.65
C GLU A 204 -31.49 3.93 -47.55
N ILE A 205 -31.12 3.89 -48.81
CA ILE A 205 -31.63 4.84 -49.81
C ILE A 205 -32.83 4.19 -50.47
N GLU A 206 -33.99 4.76 -50.24
CA GLU A 206 -35.22 4.30 -50.84
C GLU A 206 -35.74 5.34 -51.88
N LEU A 207 -36.54 4.86 -52.86
CA LEU A 207 -37.22 5.74 -53.78
C LEU A 207 -38.28 6.55 -53.05
N ASN A 208 -38.32 7.85 -53.33
CA ASN A 208 -39.39 8.70 -52.81
C ASN A 208 -40.71 8.43 -53.56
N GLU A 209 -41.61 7.69 -52.92
CA GLU A 209 -42.87 7.25 -53.46
C GLU A 209 -43.77 8.44 -53.88
N ASP A 210 -43.68 9.58 -53.18
CA ASP A 210 -44.45 10.81 -53.52
C ASP A 210 -44.00 11.47 -54.82
N ARG A 211 -42.86 11.08 -55.39
CA ARG A 211 -42.29 11.60 -56.65
C ARG A 211 -42.12 10.54 -57.69
N THR A 212 -42.55 9.31 -57.44
CA THR A 212 -42.50 8.22 -58.43
C THR A 212 -43.76 8.13 -59.16
N VAL A 213 -43.69 8.28 -60.49
CA VAL A 213 -44.87 8.10 -61.43
C VAL A 213 -44.68 6.74 -62.06
N HIS A 214 -45.70 5.87 -61.90
CA HIS A 214 -45.79 4.63 -62.63
C HIS A 214 -46.42 4.96 -64.04
N ILE A 215 -45.69 4.67 -65.09
CA ILE A 215 -46.15 4.82 -66.48
C ILE A 215 -46.72 3.51 -66.98
#